data_a3c7de96bfa4459f205897e1ffaa2ed6
#
_entry.id   a3c7de96bfa4459f205897e1ffaa2ed6
#
_cell.length_a   1.000
_cell.length_b   1.000
_cell.length_c   1.000
_cell.angle_alpha   90.00
_cell.angle_beta   90.00
_cell.angle_gamma   90.00
#
_symmetry.space_group_name_H-M   'P 1'
#
loop_
_entity.id
_entity.type
_entity.pdbx_description
1 polymer ?
#
loop_
_entity_poly.entity_id
_entity_poly.type
_entity_poly.pdbx_seq_one_letter_code
_entity_poly.pdbx_strand_id
1 'polypeptide(L)'
;FDLHKDGRGNPILNHSNVLKLLTEHPVWRGAFATDEFSGKKKVLQSIPYDDTCSPASTPRPLEDEDYTRVSMWLNDHKFLRAQKETVVAAVAKACSQQAFNLVKEYLEHCQSNSEFDDQLLSHWMIRFLGVKPVNEKQKLYVEAVSRLSLIQAVARVFKPGCKADSVVILE
;
A
#
# COMPACT_ATOMS: atom_id res chain seq x y z
N PHE A 1 -21.90 18.44 2.73
CA PHE A 1 -20.99 17.99 3.81
C PHE A 1 -21.35 18.71 5.10
N ASP A 2 -21.51 17.96 6.17
CA ASP A 2 -21.73 18.53 7.50
C ASP A 2 -20.36 18.86 8.13
N LEU A 3 -19.90 20.09 7.88
CA LEU A 3 -18.61 20.60 8.37
C LEU A 3 -18.81 21.41 9.65
N HIS A 4 -17.84 21.37 10.54
CA HIS A 4 -17.80 22.27 11.70
C HIS A 4 -17.76 23.72 11.22
N LYS A 5 -18.65 24.57 11.77
CA LYS A 5 -18.83 25.97 11.39
C LYS A 5 -18.50 26.91 12.54
N ASP A 6 -18.08 28.11 12.20
CA ASP A 6 -17.92 29.21 13.14
C ASP A 6 -19.28 29.79 13.57
N GLY A 7 -19.28 30.75 14.50
CA GLY A 7 -20.48 31.44 14.94
C GLY A 7 -21.21 32.27 13.85
N ARG A 8 -20.60 32.40 12.67
CA ARG A 8 -21.19 33.09 11.49
C ARG A 8 -21.66 32.11 10.42
N GLY A 9 -21.56 30.80 10.68
CA GLY A 9 -21.98 29.74 9.75
C GLY A 9 -20.96 29.36 8.69
N ASN A 10 -19.72 29.87 8.71
CA ASN A 10 -18.68 29.53 7.77
C ASN A 10 -17.93 28.27 8.24
N PRO A 11 -17.53 27.36 7.33
CA PRO A 11 -16.71 26.22 7.69
C PRO A 11 -15.39 26.65 8.34
N ILE A 12 -15.05 26.04 9.45
CA ILE A 12 -13.77 26.28 10.15
C ILE A 12 -12.69 25.41 9.51
N LEU A 13 -11.52 26.01 9.24
CA LEU A 13 -10.36 25.21 8.86
C LEU A 13 -9.78 24.54 10.10
N ASN A 14 -10.07 23.26 10.25
CA ASN A 14 -9.47 22.39 11.25
C ASN A 14 -9.17 21.00 10.62
N HIS A 15 -8.39 20.20 11.33
CA HIS A 15 -8.01 18.86 10.86
C HIS A 15 -9.23 17.98 10.53
N SER A 16 -10.30 18.09 11.32
CA SER A 16 -11.52 17.30 11.15
C SER A 16 -12.24 17.61 9.85
N ASN A 17 -12.44 18.91 9.55
CA ASN A 17 -13.09 19.34 8.32
C ASN A 17 -12.26 19.00 7.08
N VAL A 18 -10.92 19.20 7.14
CA VAL A 18 -10.03 18.83 6.02
C VAL A 18 -10.06 17.32 5.83
N LEU A 19 -9.95 16.53 6.89
CA LEU A 19 -10.03 15.07 6.80
C LEU A 19 -11.36 14.63 6.18
N LYS A 20 -12.47 15.19 6.63
CA LYS A 20 -13.79 14.87 6.11
C LYS A 20 -13.91 15.16 4.61
N LEU A 21 -13.38 16.28 4.15
CA LEU A 21 -13.32 16.61 2.72
C LEU A 21 -12.47 15.60 1.95
N LEU A 22 -11.30 15.22 2.47
CA LEU A 22 -10.40 14.24 1.81
C LEU A 22 -11.00 12.84 1.75
N THR A 23 -11.87 12.47 2.69
CA THR A 23 -12.46 11.13 2.76
C THR A 23 -13.84 11.00 2.11
N GLU A 24 -14.62 12.08 2.07
CA GLU A 24 -16.00 12.04 1.61
C GLU A 24 -16.23 12.78 0.27
N HIS A 25 -15.42 13.81 -0.05
CA HIS A 25 -15.64 14.58 -1.28
C HIS A 25 -15.28 13.73 -2.51
N PRO A 26 -16.14 13.71 -3.56
CA PRO A 26 -15.95 12.85 -4.74
C PRO A 26 -14.58 12.98 -5.41
N VAL A 27 -14.00 14.18 -5.40
CA VAL A 27 -12.70 14.48 -6.02
C VAL A 27 -11.53 13.85 -5.23
N TRP A 28 -11.66 13.71 -3.90
CA TRP A 28 -10.59 13.27 -3.02
C TRP A 28 -10.79 11.87 -2.44
N ARG A 29 -12.04 11.41 -2.42
CA ARG A 29 -12.36 10.11 -1.82
C ARG A 29 -11.59 8.99 -2.50
N GLY A 30 -10.78 8.29 -1.72
CA GLY A 30 -9.94 7.21 -2.22
C GLY A 30 -8.60 7.65 -2.82
N ALA A 31 -8.28 8.96 -2.83
CA ALA A 31 -7.05 9.44 -3.43
C ALA A 31 -5.78 9.08 -2.64
N PHE A 32 -5.87 8.98 -1.32
CA PHE A 32 -4.73 8.78 -0.44
C PHE A 32 -4.83 7.48 0.34
N ALA A 33 -3.77 6.68 0.34
CA ALA A 33 -3.71 5.42 1.07
C ALA A 33 -2.31 5.10 1.59
N THR A 34 -2.21 4.15 2.49
CA THR A 34 -0.93 3.56 2.93
C THR A 34 -0.77 2.18 2.28
N ASP A 35 0.33 1.98 1.59
CA ASP A 35 0.77 0.66 1.17
C ASP A 35 1.40 -0.05 2.39
N GLU A 36 0.68 -1.02 2.94
CA GLU A 36 1.11 -1.73 4.15
C GLU A 36 2.39 -2.55 3.92
N PHE A 37 2.62 -3.01 2.70
CA PHE A 37 3.80 -3.81 2.39
C PHE A 37 5.08 -2.97 2.42
N SER A 38 5.06 -1.78 1.83
CA SER A 38 6.22 -0.87 1.82
C SER A 38 6.25 0.12 2.99
N GLY A 39 5.15 0.26 3.73
CA GLY A 39 4.95 1.29 4.76
C GLY A 39 4.86 2.71 4.22
N LYS A 40 4.72 2.88 2.90
CA LYS A 40 4.74 4.19 2.23
C LYS A 40 3.34 4.69 1.93
N LYS A 41 3.17 6.02 2.04
CA LYS A 41 1.95 6.69 1.59
C LYS A 41 1.93 6.80 0.08
N LYS A 42 0.77 6.62 -0.52
CA LYS A 42 0.55 6.60 -1.96
C LYS A 42 -0.62 7.48 -2.36
N VAL A 43 -0.56 7.99 -3.58
CA VAL A 43 -1.67 8.60 -4.31
C VAL A 43 -2.21 7.55 -5.27
N LEU A 44 -3.50 7.20 -5.16
CA LEU A 44 -4.12 6.09 -5.88
C LEU A 44 -4.86 6.50 -7.14
N GLN A 45 -5.12 7.80 -7.32
CA GLN A 45 -5.84 8.34 -8.48
C GLN A 45 -5.32 9.73 -8.84
N SER A 46 -5.69 10.22 -10.02
CA SER A 46 -5.40 11.61 -10.38
C SER A 46 -6.08 12.57 -9.39
N ILE A 47 -5.33 13.56 -8.94
CA ILE A 47 -5.80 14.60 -7.99
C ILE A 47 -5.79 15.97 -8.67
N PRO A 48 -6.59 16.96 -8.18
CA PRO A 48 -6.61 18.31 -8.74
C PRO A 48 -5.20 18.93 -8.79
N TYR A 49 -4.95 19.72 -9.84
CA TYR A 49 -3.68 20.41 -10.11
C TYR A 49 -2.48 19.50 -10.33
N ASP A 50 -2.70 18.21 -10.58
CA ASP A 50 -1.64 17.29 -10.98
C ASP A 50 -1.61 17.11 -12.50
N ASP A 51 -0.98 18.03 -13.19
CA ASP A 51 -0.87 18.02 -14.67
C ASP A 51 0.08 16.91 -15.17
N THR A 52 0.84 16.30 -14.28
CA THR A 52 1.82 15.24 -14.61
C THR A 52 1.25 13.84 -14.46
N CYS A 53 0.13 13.70 -13.76
CA CYS A 53 -0.46 12.41 -13.44
C CYS A 53 -1.42 11.95 -14.55
N SER A 54 -1.01 10.95 -15.30
CA SER A 54 -1.95 10.17 -16.10
C SER A 54 -2.59 9.07 -15.23
N PRO A 55 -3.81 8.61 -15.53
CA PRO A 55 -4.41 7.46 -14.83
C PRO A 55 -3.53 6.20 -14.85
N ALA A 56 -2.64 6.10 -15.84
CA ALA A 56 -1.69 4.98 -15.96
C ALA A 56 -0.48 5.10 -15.01
N SER A 57 -0.25 6.25 -14.37
CA SER A 57 0.88 6.47 -13.45
C SER A 57 0.52 6.28 -11.97
N THR A 58 -0.69 5.89 -11.65
CA THR A 58 -1.13 5.56 -10.28
C THR A 58 -1.17 4.04 -10.06
N PRO A 59 -0.88 3.55 -8.84
CA PRO A 59 -0.50 4.27 -7.62
C PRO A 59 0.93 4.81 -7.66
N ARG A 60 1.13 6.06 -7.23
CA ARG A 60 2.44 6.70 -7.12
C ARG A 60 2.78 7.10 -5.68
N PRO A 61 4.06 7.35 -5.35
CA PRO A 61 4.41 7.91 -4.05
C PRO A 61 3.69 9.23 -3.78
N LEU A 62 3.35 9.47 -2.51
CA LEU A 62 2.88 10.78 -2.04
C LEU A 62 4.09 11.71 -1.92
N GLU A 63 4.03 12.87 -2.53
CA GLU A 63 5.10 13.88 -2.58
C GLU A 63 4.69 15.17 -1.85
N ASP A 64 5.67 16.01 -1.52
CA ASP A 64 5.41 17.27 -0.81
C ASP A 64 4.51 18.23 -1.61
N GLU A 65 4.59 18.17 -2.93
CA GLU A 65 3.73 18.95 -3.82
C GLU A 65 2.26 18.58 -3.71
N ASP A 66 1.93 17.35 -3.36
CA ASP A 66 0.54 16.91 -3.20
C ASP A 66 -0.15 17.63 -2.05
N TYR A 67 0.56 17.93 -0.97
CA TYR A 67 0.02 18.76 0.10
C TYR A 67 -0.27 20.18 -0.36
N THR A 68 0.57 20.71 -1.26
CA THR A 68 0.34 22.03 -1.87
C THR A 68 -0.90 22.00 -2.76
N ARG A 69 -1.08 20.95 -3.59
CA ARG A 69 -2.27 20.74 -4.43
C ARG A 69 -3.55 20.70 -3.61
N VAL A 70 -3.54 19.97 -2.48
CA VAL A 70 -4.67 19.96 -1.53
C VAL A 70 -4.94 21.36 -0.99
N SER A 71 -3.90 22.10 -0.59
CA SER A 71 -4.04 23.46 -0.06
C SER A 71 -4.62 24.41 -1.10
N MET A 72 -4.18 24.34 -2.35
CA MET A 72 -4.70 25.15 -3.46
C MET A 72 -6.19 24.85 -3.66
N TRP A 73 -6.57 23.58 -3.73
CA TRP A 73 -7.96 23.21 -3.90
C TRP A 73 -8.86 23.71 -2.76
N LEU A 74 -8.41 23.60 -1.51
CA LEU A 74 -9.12 24.11 -0.34
C LEU A 74 -9.33 25.61 -0.42
N ASN A 75 -8.32 26.37 -0.86
CA ASN A 75 -8.39 27.83 -1.00
C ASN A 75 -9.36 28.24 -2.10
N ASP A 76 -9.34 27.59 -3.26
CA ASP A 76 -10.20 27.90 -4.40
C ASP A 76 -11.67 27.60 -4.11
N HIS A 77 -11.94 26.63 -3.25
CA HIS A 77 -13.29 26.28 -2.82
C HIS A 77 -13.75 27.04 -1.56
N LYS A 78 -13.05 28.12 -1.20
CA LYS A 78 -13.36 28.98 -0.04
C LYS A 78 -13.32 28.28 1.32
N PHE A 79 -12.64 27.14 1.39
CA PHE A 79 -12.37 26.46 2.65
C PHE A 79 -11.13 27.05 3.33
N LEU A 80 -11.07 28.37 3.49
CA LEU A 80 -10.10 29.12 4.29
C LEU A 80 -8.61 28.87 3.95
N ARG A 81 -7.75 29.76 4.43
CA ARG A 81 -6.29 29.68 4.25
C ARG A 81 -5.74 28.41 4.94
N ALA A 82 -5.63 27.33 4.18
CA ALA A 82 -5.17 26.06 4.69
C ALA A 82 -3.69 26.15 5.12
N GLN A 83 -3.45 26.00 6.42
CA GLN A 83 -2.08 25.89 6.94
C GLN A 83 -1.52 24.52 6.54
N LYS A 84 -0.26 24.49 6.11
CA LYS A 84 0.41 23.30 5.61
C LYS A 84 0.34 22.14 6.63
N GLU A 85 0.56 22.45 7.90
CA GLU A 85 0.54 21.46 9.00
C GLU A 85 -0.83 20.79 9.13
N THR A 86 -1.91 21.54 8.98
CA THR A 86 -3.28 21.01 9.03
C THR A 86 -3.54 20.05 7.88
N VAL A 87 -3.08 20.40 6.68
CA VAL A 87 -3.23 19.56 5.48
C VAL A 87 -2.38 18.29 5.62
N VAL A 88 -1.12 18.40 6.03
CA VAL A 88 -0.22 17.24 6.23
C VAL A 88 -0.83 16.25 7.23
N ALA A 89 -1.32 16.73 8.36
CA ALA A 89 -1.94 15.88 9.37
C ALA A 89 -3.23 15.20 8.86
N ALA A 90 -4.07 15.94 8.12
CA ALA A 90 -5.30 15.40 7.56
C ALA A 90 -5.02 14.34 6.47
N VAL A 91 -4.09 14.60 5.55
CA VAL A 91 -3.67 13.63 4.53
C VAL A 91 -3.04 12.39 5.17
N ALA A 92 -2.18 12.56 6.19
CA ALA A 92 -1.61 11.44 6.92
C ALA A 92 -2.69 10.57 7.57
N LYS A 93 -3.73 11.19 8.13
CA LYS A 93 -4.86 10.46 8.71
C LYS A 93 -5.72 9.79 7.64
N ALA A 94 -5.98 10.44 6.51
CA ALA A 94 -6.67 9.84 5.38
C ALA A 94 -5.94 8.61 4.87
N CYS A 95 -4.62 8.68 4.67
CA CYS A 95 -3.79 7.53 4.31
C CYS A 95 -3.91 6.37 5.31
N SER A 96 -3.95 6.66 6.61
CA SER A 96 -4.06 5.62 7.65
C SER A 96 -5.45 4.97 7.74
N GLN A 97 -6.49 5.65 7.26
CA GLN A 97 -7.85 5.11 7.20
C GLN A 97 -8.08 4.22 5.98
N GLN A 98 -7.24 4.38 4.97
CA GLN A 98 -7.29 3.60 3.74
C GLN A 98 -5.93 2.92 3.55
N ALA A 99 -5.85 1.64 3.93
CA ALA A 99 -4.67 0.82 3.74
C ALA A 99 -4.93 -0.22 2.65
N PHE A 100 -3.91 -0.58 1.91
CA PHE A 100 -3.95 -1.64 0.91
C PHE A 100 -2.64 -2.42 0.91
N ASN A 101 -2.67 -3.66 0.43
CA ASN A 101 -1.49 -4.50 0.30
C ASN A 101 -1.62 -5.35 -0.97
N LEU A 102 -1.07 -4.83 -2.07
CA LEU A 102 -1.15 -5.50 -3.38
C LEU A 102 -0.56 -6.91 -3.37
N VAL A 103 0.48 -7.15 -2.57
CA VAL A 103 1.09 -8.49 -2.49
C VAL A 103 0.17 -9.45 -1.78
N LYS A 104 -0.49 -9.02 -0.71
CA LYS A 104 -1.47 -9.82 0.01
C LYS A 104 -2.69 -10.12 -0.86
N GLU A 105 -3.25 -9.10 -1.53
CA GLU A 105 -4.36 -9.25 -2.47
C GLU A 105 -4.03 -10.23 -3.61
N TYR A 106 -2.82 -10.13 -4.16
CA TYR A 106 -2.34 -11.07 -5.17
C TYR A 106 -2.28 -12.50 -4.64
N LEU A 107 -1.74 -12.72 -3.45
CA LEU A 107 -1.65 -14.06 -2.84
C LEU A 107 -3.03 -14.64 -2.52
N GLU A 108 -3.97 -13.82 -2.02
CA GLU A 108 -5.35 -14.21 -1.78
C GLU A 108 -6.08 -14.57 -3.09
N HIS A 109 -5.84 -13.80 -4.15
CA HIS A 109 -6.36 -14.10 -5.48
C HIS A 109 -5.80 -15.44 -6.02
N CYS A 110 -4.50 -15.67 -5.87
CA CYS A 110 -3.87 -16.95 -6.24
C CYS A 110 -4.48 -18.12 -5.47
N GLN A 111 -4.69 -17.97 -4.17
CA GLN A 111 -5.31 -19.01 -3.34
C GLN A 111 -6.71 -19.39 -3.83
N SER A 112 -7.49 -18.40 -4.29
CA SER A 112 -8.86 -18.61 -4.74
C SER A 112 -8.98 -19.23 -6.13
N ASN A 113 -7.93 -19.09 -6.97
CA ASN A 113 -7.97 -19.44 -8.38
C ASN A 113 -6.97 -20.52 -8.82
N SER A 114 -6.18 -21.06 -7.89
CA SER A 114 -5.15 -22.04 -8.20
C SER A 114 -5.40 -23.35 -7.47
N GLU A 115 -5.13 -24.47 -8.15
CA GLU A 115 -5.01 -25.76 -7.51
C GLU A 115 -3.69 -25.87 -6.76
N PHE A 116 -3.72 -26.49 -5.59
CA PHE A 116 -2.53 -26.71 -4.79
C PHE A 116 -1.68 -27.82 -5.39
N ASP A 117 -0.41 -27.51 -5.72
CA ASP A 117 0.59 -28.46 -6.19
C ASP A 117 1.74 -28.57 -5.18
N ASP A 118 1.69 -29.62 -4.37
CA ASP A 118 2.72 -29.90 -3.35
C ASP A 118 4.08 -30.24 -3.99
N GLN A 119 4.09 -30.85 -5.17
CA GLN A 119 5.33 -31.15 -5.87
C GLN A 119 5.99 -29.87 -6.36
N LEU A 120 5.22 -28.92 -6.88
CA LEU A 120 5.77 -27.64 -7.30
C LEU A 120 6.37 -26.88 -6.11
N LEU A 121 5.70 -26.89 -4.96
CA LEU A 121 6.19 -26.25 -3.73
C LEU A 121 7.52 -26.85 -3.25
N SER A 122 7.70 -28.14 -3.34
CA SER A 122 8.92 -28.82 -2.89
C SER A 122 10.04 -28.80 -3.91
N HIS A 123 9.73 -28.73 -5.21
CA HIS A 123 10.72 -28.88 -6.28
C HIS A 123 11.02 -27.60 -7.06
N TRP A 124 10.51 -26.43 -6.65
CA TRP A 124 10.67 -25.20 -7.43
C TRP A 124 12.15 -24.81 -7.64
N MET A 125 13.03 -25.05 -6.64
CA MET A 125 14.46 -24.77 -6.80
C MET A 125 15.10 -25.69 -7.83
N ILE A 126 14.72 -26.96 -7.85
CA ILE A 126 15.19 -27.93 -8.83
C ILE A 126 14.69 -27.55 -10.22
N ARG A 127 13.40 -27.21 -10.32
CA ARG A 127 12.73 -26.97 -11.61
C ARG A 127 13.10 -25.62 -12.24
N PHE A 128 13.18 -24.55 -11.45
CA PHE A 128 13.37 -23.20 -11.98
C PHE A 128 14.79 -22.64 -11.78
N LEU A 129 15.51 -23.08 -10.76
CA LEU A 129 16.88 -22.63 -10.53
C LEU A 129 17.92 -23.65 -11.01
N GLY A 130 17.51 -24.83 -11.47
CA GLY A 130 18.40 -25.84 -12.02
C GLY A 130 19.27 -26.52 -10.96
N VAL A 131 18.90 -26.49 -9.69
CA VAL A 131 19.63 -27.17 -8.60
C VAL A 131 19.66 -28.68 -8.88
N LYS A 132 20.87 -29.29 -8.84
CA LYS A 132 21.08 -30.72 -9.11
C LYS A 132 21.59 -31.44 -7.86
N PRO A 133 20.70 -32.02 -7.05
CA PRO A 133 21.12 -32.82 -5.89
C PRO A 133 21.97 -34.02 -6.32
N VAL A 134 23.09 -34.26 -5.63
CA VAL A 134 24.02 -35.32 -5.96
C VAL A 134 23.61 -36.68 -5.33
N ASN A 135 22.85 -36.62 -4.24
CA ASN A 135 22.38 -37.81 -3.52
C ASN A 135 21.00 -37.53 -2.87
N GLU A 136 20.35 -38.57 -2.37
CA GLU A 136 19.03 -38.54 -1.77
C GLU A 136 18.95 -37.59 -0.55
N LYS A 137 20.00 -37.58 0.29
CA LYS A 137 20.07 -36.69 1.46
C LYS A 137 20.06 -35.20 1.04
N GLN A 138 20.82 -34.88 0.01
CA GLN A 138 20.86 -33.53 -0.54
C GLN A 138 19.54 -33.15 -1.21
N LYS A 139 18.86 -34.08 -1.87
CA LYS A 139 17.54 -33.87 -2.46
C LYS A 139 16.53 -33.54 -1.39
N LEU A 140 16.43 -34.33 -0.32
CA LEU A 140 15.54 -34.05 0.81
C LEU A 140 15.81 -32.68 1.45
N TYR A 141 17.08 -32.27 1.57
CA TYR A 141 17.45 -30.97 2.06
C TYR A 141 16.94 -29.82 1.13
N VAL A 142 17.18 -29.98 -0.18
CA VAL A 142 16.71 -28.97 -1.17
C VAL A 142 15.20 -28.87 -1.17
N GLU A 143 14.48 -29.98 -1.07
CA GLU A 143 13.00 -29.96 -0.99
C GLU A 143 12.51 -29.27 0.28
N ALA A 144 13.13 -29.52 1.43
CA ALA A 144 12.79 -28.85 2.69
C ALA A 144 13.06 -27.35 2.63
N VAL A 145 14.20 -26.93 2.08
CA VAL A 145 14.56 -25.51 1.90
C VAL A 145 13.62 -24.83 0.90
N SER A 146 13.27 -25.54 -0.18
CA SER A 146 12.29 -25.05 -1.17
C SER A 146 10.96 -24.69 -0.52
N ARG A 147 10.38 -25.60 0.24
CA ARG A 147 9.13 -25.37 0.98
C ARG A 147 9.26 -24.22 1.97
N LEU A 148 10.30 -24.28 2.80
CA LEU A 148 10.48 -23.30 3.88
C LEU A 148 10.63 -21.87 3.35
N SER A 149 11.38 -21.66 2.27
CA SER A 149 11.60 -20.33 1.70
C SER A 149 10.32 -19.67 1.20
N LEU A 150 9.46 -20.41 0.50
CA LEU A 150 8.17 -19.88 0.02
C LEU A 150 7.17 -19.65 1.17
N ILE A 151 7.09 -20.60 2.13
CA ILE A 151 6.24 -20.44 3.31
C ILE A 151 6.66 -19.22 4.12
N GLN A 152 7.94 -18.99 4.31
CA GLN A 152 8.45 -17.81 5.02
C GLN A 152 8.16 -16.51 4.28
N ALA A 153 8.30 -16.48 2.96
CA ALA A 153 7.97 -15.32 2.14
C ALA A 153 6.48 -14.95 2.28
N VAL A 154 5.59 -15.93 2.14
CA VAL A 154 4.13 -15.72 2.31
C VAL A 154 3.79 -15.33 3.74
N ALA A 155 4.38 -16.01 4.73
CA ALA A 155 4.13 -15.71 6.14
C ALA A 155 4.46 -14.26 6.50
N ARG A 156 5.53 -13.69 5.96
CA ARG A 156 5.89 -12.29 6.19
C ARG A 156 4.89 -11.30 5.62
N VAL A 157 4.21 -11.64 4.54
CA VAL A 157 3.15 -10.80 3.97
C VAL A 157 1.91 -10.80 4.86
N PHE A 158 1.48 -11.99 5.32
CA PHE A 158 0.26 -12.12 6.13
C PHE A 158 0.47 -11.79 7.61
N LYS A 159 1.70 -11.96 8.12
CA LYS A 159 2.06 -11.67 9.52
C LYS A 159 3.39 -10.93 9.57
N PRO A 160 3.40 -9.61 9.31
CA PRO A 160 4.59 -8.78 9.41
C PRO A 160 5.24 -8.93 10.79
N GLY A 161 6.57 -9.05 10.83
CA GLY A 161 7.32 -9.27 12.07
C GLY A 161 7.38 -10.71 12.56
N CYS A 162 6.80 -11.70 11.85
CA CYS A 162 7.00 -13.10 12.18
C CYS A 162 8.49 -13.52 11.99
N LYS A 163 8.94 -14.51 12.76
CA LYS A 163 10.28 -15.08 12.57
C LYS A 163 10.36 -15.79 11.22
N ALA A 164 11.19 -15.27 10.34
CA ALA A 164 11.52 -15.83 9.04
C ALA A 164 12.98 -15.43 8.72
N ASP A 165 13.91 -15.95 9.54
CA ASP A 165 15.29 -15.45 9.62
C ASP A 165 16.26 -16.28 8.73
N SER A 166 15.73 -17.27 8.00
CA SER A 166 16.53 -18.07 7.08
C SER A 166 16.77 -17.32 5.76
N VAL A 167 17.99 -17.34 5.30
CA VAL A 167 18.40 -16.81 3.99
C VAL A 167 18.87 -17.96 3.11
N VAL A 168 18.33 -18.05 1.91
CA VAL A 168 18.82 -19.01 0.89
C VAL A 168 19.92 -18.33 0.11
N ILE A 169 21.10 -18.92 0.09
CA ILE A 169 22.24 -18.49 -0.72
C ILE A 169 22.32 -19.41 -1.92
N LEU A 170 22.33 -18.82 -3.11
CA LEU A 170 22.47 -19.52 -4.39
C LEU A 170 23.90 -19.29 -4.90
N GLU A 171 24.65 -20.38 -5.12
CA GLU A 171 26.02 -20.38 -5.63
C GLU A 171 26.06 -21.02 -7.02
#